data_1b1a2ab18ed935cdf0edab366f679187
#
_entry.id   1b1a2ab18ed935cdf0edab366f679187
#
_cell.length_a   1.000
_cell.length_b   1.000
_cell.length_c   1.000
_cell.angle_alpha   90.00
_cell.angle_beta   90.00
_cell.angle_gamma   90.00
#
_symmetry.space_group_name_H-M   'P 1'
#
loop_
_entity.id
_entity.type
_entity.pdbx_description
1 polymer ?
#
loop_
_entity_poly.entity_id
_entity_poly.type
_entity_poly.pdbx_seq_one_letter_code
_entity_poly.pdbx_strand_id
1 'polypeptide(L)'
;MATRFIALFFVGFFVARGISGNPVDIDCSAAKDPGTGNNPSQQFYYDPEWNVCLAFKYNGIGGNTNRFESRSDCEEFCVPAGSACKGPGNSEIVEPLNVNADRCDPTVCPKGYSCIFGGSPICCHTENQEAFNAAESDKCPDGSKADGVMTFYFRATFAHSCQDLSCGAKQKCVQVNEHFAKCCGDL
;
A
#
# COMPACT_ATOMS: atom_id res chain seq x y z
N MET A 1 42.58 62.16 24.07
CA MET A 1 42.62 60.78 24.58
C MET A 1 41.43 60.04 24.00
N ALA A 2 41.66 59.20 23.01
CA ALA A 2 40.60 58.43 22.33
C ALA A 2 40.77 56.97 22.64
N THR A 3 39.87 56.41 23.46
CA THR A 3 39.88 55.03 23.86
C THR A 3 39.12 54.19 22.80
N ARG A 4 39.85 53.33 22.09
CA ARG A 4 39.28 52.38 21.14
C ARG A 4 38.81 51.13 21.90
N PHE A 5 37.52 50.81 21.88
CA PHE A 5 36.96 49.51 22.27
C PHE A 5 37.08 48.54 21.10
N ILE A 6 37.82 47.47 21.29
CA ILE A 6 37.88 46.32 20.36
C ILE A 6 36.79 45.33 20.79
N ALA A 7 35.75 45.19 19.94
CA ALA A 7 34.75 44.16 20.12
C ALA A 7 35.25 42.86 19.50
N LEU A 8 35.51 41.83 20.37
CA LEU A 8 35.82 40.48 19.94
C LEU A 8 34.51 39.77 19.60
N PHE A 9 34.29 39.55 18.28
CA PHE A 9 33.23 38.63 17.82
C PHE A 9 33.71 37.20 17.98
N PHE A 10 33.14 36.44 18.94
CA PHE A 10 33.21 34.99 18.96
C PHE A 10 32.29 34.42 17.90
N VAL A 11 32.86 33.97 16.78
CA VAL A 11 32.17 33.14 15.80
C VAL A 11 32.12 31.71 16.38
N GLY A 12 31.00 31.38 17.01
CA GLY A 12 30.72 30.01 17.43
C GLY A 12 30.50 29.11 16.18
N PHE A 13 31.47 28.25 15.92
CA PHE A 13 31.29 27.16 14.96
C PHE A 13 30.31 26.15 15.55
N PHE A 14 29.05 26.23 15.16
CA PHE A 14 28.12 25.11 15.34
C PHE A 14 28.51 24.00 14.35
N VAL A 15 29.24 23.01 14.83
CA VAL A 15 29.43 21.75 14.11
C VAL A 15 28.09 21.01 14.20
N ALA A 16 27.26 21.15 13.16
CA ALA A 16 26.13 20.27 12.97
C ALA A 16 26.67 18.85 12.75
N ARG A 17 26.55 18.00 13.78
CA ARG A 17 26.74 16.57 13.63
C ARG A 17 25.63 16.07 12.70
N GLY A 18 25.96 15.92 11.43
CA GLY A 18 25.13 15.19 10.49
C GLY A 18 24.98 13.76 11.01
N ILE A 19 23.77 13.37 11.32
CA ILE A 19 23.40 11.98 11.52
C ILE A 19 23.50 11.34 10.12
N SER A 20 24.66 10.76 9.81
CA SER A 20 24.86 9.93 8.62
C SER A 20 24.21 8.57 8.88
N GLY A 21 22.89 8.52 8.90
CA GLY A 21 22.17 7.29 8.67
C GLY A 21 22.20 7.06 7.16
N ASN A 22 22.82 6.01 6.68
CA ASN A 22 22.60 5.56 5.31
C ASN A 22 21.09 5.42 5.12
N PRO A 23 20.52 5.96 4.03
CA PRO A 23 19.11 5.69 3.73
C PRO A 23 18.94 4.18 3.70
N VAL A 24 17.99 3.64 4.45
CA VAL A 24 17.63 2.22 4.38
C VAL A 24 17.18 1.97 2.95
N ASP A 25 17.92 1.14 2.23
CA ASP A 25 17.55 0.75 0.87
C ASP A 25 16.34 -0.18 0.97
N ILE A 26 15.18 0.33 0.55
CA ILE A 26 13.91 -0.41 0.60
C ILE A 26 13.84 -1.30 -0.63
N ASP A 27 13.85 -2.61 -0.42
CA ASP A 27 13.66 -3.61 -1.49
C ASP A 27 12.20 -4.03 -1.58
N CYS A 28 11.42 -3.32 -2.38
CA CYS A 28 10.01 -3.62 -2.63
C CYS A 28 9.78 -4.97 -3.33
N SER A 29 10.81 -5.60 -3.91
CA SER A 29 10.71 -6.92 -4.55
C SER A 29 10.91 -8.08 -3.57
N ALA A 30 11.38 -7.79 -2.35
CA ALA A 30 11.58 -8.81 -1.34
C ALA A 30 10.24 -9.46 -0.93
N ALA A 31 10.23 -10.79 -0.84
CA ALA A 31 9.03 -11.53 -0.40
C ALA A 31 8.64 -11.13 1.03
N LYS A 32 7.35 -11.27 1.36
CA LYS A 32 6.84 -11.10 2.72
C LYS A 32 7.67 -11.92 3.72
N ASP A 33 8.23 -11.25 4.73
CA ASP A 33 8.99 -11.89 5.80
C ASP A 33 8.39 -11.51 7.18
N PRO A 34 7.64 -12.43 7.82
CA PRO A 34 7.07 -12.19 9.13
C PRO A 34 8.10 -12.00 10.24
N GLY A 35 9.36 -12.32 9.98
CA GLY A 35 10.38 -12.33 11.01
C GLY A 35 10.12 -13.40 12.08
N THR A 36 10.78 -13.23 13.22
CA THR A 36 10.70 -14.12 14.37
C THR A 36 10.28 -13.34 15.63
N GLY A 37 10.09 -14.04 16.75
CA GLY A 37 9.68 -13.43 18.00
C GLY A 37 8.23 -13.72 18.38
N ASN A 38 7.79 -13.10 19.49
CA ASN A 38 6.49 -13.40 20.11
C ASN A 38 5.67 -12.13 20.41
N ASN A 39 6.00 -11.02 19.74
CA ASN A 39 5.27 -9.75 19.90
C ASN A 39 4.68 -9.31 18.55
N PRO A 40 3.60 -9.97 18.08
CA PRO A 40 3.05 -9.72 16.76
C PRO A 40 2.40 -8.34 16.68
N SER A 41 2.63 -7.66 15.55
CA SER A 41 1.96 -6.42 15.17
C SER A 41 1.44 -6.51 13.74
N GLN A 42 0.36 -5.78 13.43
CA GLN A 42 -0.10 -5.64 12.06
C GLN A 42 0.82 -4.67 11.33
N GLN A 43 1.40 -5.11 10.24
CA GLN A 43 2.22 -4.31 9.34
C GLN A 43 1.84 -4.56 7.88
N PHE A 44 2.51 -3.87 6.96
CA PHE A 44 2.20 -3.91 5.54
C PHE A 44 3.46 -4.23 4.73
N TYR A 45 3.27 -4.89 3.60
CA TYR A 45 4.31 -5.15 2.61
C TYR A 45 3.74 -4.94 1.21
N TYR A 46 4.59 -4.60 0.26
CA TYR A 46 4.22 -4.52 -1.14
C TYR A 46 4.28 -5.91 -1.79
N ASP A 47 3.19 -6.27 -2.44
CA ASP A 47 3.07 -7.47 -3.25
C ASP A 47 3.19 -7.09 -4.73
N PRO A 48 4.32 -7.42 -5.39
CA PRO A 48 4.53 -7.04 -6.80
C PRO A 48 3.64 -7.82 -7.78
N GLU A 49 3.19 -9.03 -7.43
CA GLU A 49 2.29 -9.80 -8.27
C GLU A 49 0.91 -9.15 -8.37
N TRP A 50 0.41 -8.65 -7.24
CA TRP A 50 -0.87 -7.95 -7.19
C TRP A 50 -0.75 -6.44 -7.38
N ASN A 51 0.46 -5.91 -7.32
CA ASN A 51 0.71 -4.46 -7.36
C ASN A 51 -0.10 -3.71 -6.30
N VAL A 52 -0.06 -4.21 -5.07
CA VAL A 52 -0.79 -3.66 -3.91
C VAL A 52 0.03 -3.81 -2.63
N CYS A 53 -0.29 -2.96 -1.65
CA CYS A 53 0.21 -3.11 -0.29
C CYS A 53 -0.78 -3.92 0.56
N LEU A 54 -0.31 -5.04 1.09
CA LEU A 54 -1.09 -6.00 1.86
C LEU A 54 -0.68 -6.01 3.33
N ALA A 55 -1.66 -6.23 4.20
CA ALA A 55 -1.42 -6.41 5.61
C ALA A 55 -0.79 -7.79 5.91
N PHE A 56 0.08 -7.87 6.91
CA PHE A 56 0.60 -9.12 7.44
C PHE A 56 0.97 -9.03 8.92
N LYS A 57 1.01 -10.17 9.62
CA LYS A 57 1.49 -10.24 11.01
C LYS A 57 3.00 -10.28 11.04
N TYR A 58 3.61 -9.25 11.58
CA TYR A 58 5.04 -9.21 11.87
C TYR A 58 5.31 -9.64 13.30
N ASN A 59 6.24 -10.57 13.53
CA ASN A 59 6.50 -11.18 14.83
C ASN A 59 7.43 -10.39 15.76
N GLY A 60 7.95 -9.23 15.29
CA GLY A 60 8.66 -8.27 16.14
C GLY A 60 10.19 -8.30 16.04
N ILE A 61 10.81 -9.33 15.46
CA ILE A 61 12.27 -9.43 15.34
C ILE A 61 12.64 -9.87 13.90
N GLY A 62 13.64 -9.20 13.31
CA GLY A 62 14.13 -9.51 11.96
C GLY A 62 13.17 -9.05 10.87
N GLY A 63 12.97 -9.89 9.87
CA GLY A 63 12.26 -9.50 8.65
C GLY A 63 13.18 -8.78 7.65
N ASN A 64 12.60 -8.21 6.62
CA ASN A 64 13.31 -7.48 5.58
C ASN A 64 12.81 -6.04 5.44
N THR A 65 13.29 -5.31 4.43
CA THR A 65 12.98 -3.89 4.22
C THR A 65 11.65 -3.66 3.48
N ASN A 66 11.02 -4.71 2.91
CA ASN A 66 9.63 -4.65 2.40
C ASN A 66 8.64 -4.77 3.56
N ARG A 67 8.70 -3.85 4.51
CA ARG A 67 7.89 -3.85 5.72
C ARG A 67 7.64 -2.43 6.20
N PHE A 68 6.36 -2.09 6.37
CA PHE A 68 5.90 -0.73 6.65
C PHE A 68 4.88 -0.74 7.80
N GLU A 69 4.88 0.31 8.60
CA GLU A 69 3.93 0.47 9.70
C GLU A 69 2.53 0.84 9.21
N SER A 70 2.43 1.50 8.06
CA SER A 70 1.16 1.86 7.44
C SER A 70 1.08 1.42 5.98
N ARG A 71 -0.14 1.23 5.50
CA ARG A 71 -0.39 0.98 4.08
C ARG A 71 0.02 2.18 3.22
N SER A 72 -0.17 3.40 3.72
CA SER A 72 0.20 4.62 3.01
C SER A 72 1.70 4.71 2.76
N ASP A 73 2.52 4.41 3.78
CA ASP A 73 3.98 4.39 3.62
C ASP A 73 4.41 3.34 2.60
N CYS A 74 3.84 2.13 2.67
CA CYS A 74 4.11 1.08 1.68
C CYS A 74 3.79 1.54 0.26
N GLU A 75 2.65 2.18 0.05
CA GLU A 75 2.23 2.65 -1.27
C GLU A 75 3.09 3.79 -1.78
N GLU A 76 3.49 4.72 -0.92
CA GLU A 76 4.36 5.84 -1.27
C GLU A 76 5.71 5.36 -1.78
N PHE A 77 6.29 4.34 -1.14
CA PHE A 77 7.61 3.84 -1.49
C PHE A 77 7.63 2.79 -2.59
N CYS A 78 6.61 1.93 -2.66
CA CYS A 78 6.69 0.71 -3.47
C CYS A 78 5.69 0.65 -4.63
N VAL A 79 4.56 1.36 -4.57
CA VAL A 79 3.60 1.30 -5.69
C VAL A 79 4.02 2.27 -6.79
N PRO A 80 4.32 1.77 -8.02
CA PRO A 80 4.74 2.63 -9.11
C PRO A 80 3.67 3.67 -9.47
N ALA A 81 4.10 4.90 -9.71
CA ALA A 81 3.20 5.95 -10.18
C ALA A 81 2.54 5.55 -11.52
N GLY A 82 1.23 5.76 -11.62
CA GLY A 82 0.47 5.43 -12.83
C GLY A 82 0.08 3.95 -12.98
N SER A 83 0.43 3.11 -12.01
CA SER A 83 0.07 1.69 -11.99
C SER A 83 -1.40 1.52 -11.61
N ALA A 84 -2.28 1.34 -12.60
CA ALA A 84 -3.73 1.24 -12.38
C ALA A 84 -4.20 -0.21 -12.21
N CYS A 85 -3.67 -1.15 -13.00
CA CYS A 85 -4.11 -2.54 -13.00
C CYS A 85 -3.60 -3.32 -11.77
N LYS A 86 -4.42 -4.25 -11.28
CA LYS A 86 -4.13 -5.10 -10.13
C LYS A 86 -4.09 -6.57 -10.53
N GLY A 87 -3.33 -7.37 -9.76
CA GLY A 87 -3.25 -8.81 -9.92
C GLY A 87 -2.22 -9.31 -10.93
N PRO A 88 -2.11 -10.65 -11.08
CA PRO A 88 -1.21 -11.27 -12.03
C PRO A 88 -1.40 -10.72 -13.45
N GLY A 89 -0.29 -10.46 -14.15
CA GLY A 89 -0.34 -9.82 -15.48
C GLY A 89 -0.58 -8.30 -15.44
N ASN A 90 -0.49 -7.63 -14.29
CA ASN A 90 -0.70 -6.19 -14.15
C ASN A 90 0.25 -5.33 -15.01
N SER A 91 1.38 -5.89 -15.43
CA SER A 91 2.35 -5.26 -16.34
C SER A 91 1.97 -5.42 -17.83
N GLU A 92 1.04 -6.30 -18.16
CA GLU A 92 0.53 -6.45 -19.52
C GLU A 92 -0.52 -5.36 -19.78
N ILE A 93 -0.08 -4.28 -20.44
CA ILE A 93 -0.97 -3.21 -20.84
C ILE A 93 -1.73 -3.67 -22.09
N VAL A 94 -3.04 -3.80 -21.96
CA VAL A 94 -3.93 -4.04 -23.09
C VAL A 94 -4.46 -2.70 -23.57
N GLU A 95 -4.15 -2.38 -24.82
CA GLU A 95 -4.58 -1.14 -25.44
C GLU A 95 -6.12 -1.07 -25.56
N PRO A 96 -6.72 0.09 -25.30
CA PRO A 96 -8.13 0.32 -25.58
C PRO A 96 -8.49 0.07 -27.04
N LEU A 97 -9.65 -0.51 -27.30
CA LEU A 97 -10.18 -0.69 -28.67
C LEU A 97 -10.35 0.64 -29.41
N ASN A 98 -10.57 1.71 -28.65
CA ASN A 98 -10.58 3.09 -29.15
C ASN A 98 -9.47 3.88 -28.42
N VAL A 99 -8.34 4.05 -29.07
CA VAL A 99 -7.19 4.79 -28.53
C VAL A 99 -7.43 6.29 -28.31
N ASN A 100 -8.52 6.83 -28.89
CA ASN A 100 -8.94 8.22 -28.69
C ASN A 100 -10.05 8.35 -27.65
N ALA A 101 -10.37 7.30 -26.89
CA ALA A 101 -11.35 7.39 -25.83
C ALA A 101 -10.83 8.32 -24.72
N ASP A 102 -11.65 9.27 -24.32
CA ASP A 102 -11.40 10.23 -23.24
C ASP A 102 -12.02 9.82 -21.91
N ARG A 103 -12.78 8.73 -21.92
CA ARG A 103 -13.48 8.18 -20.75
C ARG A 103 -13.69 6.67 -20.89
N CYS A 104 -13.91 6.02 -19.77
CA CYS A 104 -14.28 4.61 -19.72
C CYS A 104 -15.75 4.41 -20.07
N ASP A 105 -16.03 3.50 -21.00
CA ASP A 105 -17.33 2.88 -21.24
C ASP A 105 -17.14 1.38 -21.53
N PRO A 106 -18.20 0.57 -21.51
CA PRO A 106 -18.09 -0.89 -21.69
C PRO A 106 -17.49 -1.35 -23.02
N THR A 107 -17.39 -0.45 -24.02
CA THR A 107 -16.90 -0.79 -25.36
C THR A 107 -15.43 -0.42 -25.57
N VAL A 108 -14.80 0.25 -24.58
CA VAL A 108 -13.42 0.74 -24.69
C VAL A 108 -12.42 -0.40 -24.60
N CYS A 109 -12.70 -1.44 -23.80
CA CYS A 109 -11.78 -2.55 -23.58
C CYS A 109 -12.28 -3.85 -24.25
N PRO A 110 -11.35 -4.74 -24.62
CA PRO A 110 -11.73 -6.06 -25.16
C PRO A 110 -12.39 -6.93 -24.08
N LYS A 111 -13.04 -8.02 -24.52
CA LYS A 111 -13.69 -8.96 -23.61
C LYS A 111 -12.72 -9.53 -22.59
N GLY A 112 -13.11 -9.56 -21.32
CA GLY A 112 -12.28 -10.02 -20.20
C GLY A 112 -11.49 -8.89 -19.54
N TYR A 113 -11.61 -7.66 -20.04
CA TYR A 113 -10.95 -6.48 -19.50
C TYR A 113 -11.96 -5.39 -19.12
N SER A 114 -11.74 -4.79 -17.98
CA SER A 114 -12.49 -3.64 -17.46
C SER A 114 -11.71 -2.36 -17.68
N CYS A 115 -12.40 -1.30 -18.07
CA CYS A 115 -11.79 0.01 -18.23
C CYS A 115 -11.62 0.69 -16.87
N ILE A 116 -10.40 1.12 -16.59
CA ILE A 116 -10.02 1.91 -15.41
C ILE A 116 -9.51 3.26 -15.91
N PHE A 117 -9.91 4.34 -15.25
CA PHE A 117 -9.48 5.69 -15.62
C PHE A 117 -8.28 6.11 -14.74
N GLY A 118 -7.10 6.18 -15.34
CA GLY A 118 -5.85 6.60 -14.71
C GLY A 118 -5.24 7.87 -15.35
N GLY A 119 -6.10 8.87 -15.69
CA GLY A 119 -5.71 10.02 -16.52
C GLY A 119 -6.05 9.79 -18.00
N SER A 120 -6.05 8.56 -18.44
CA SER A 120 -6.61 8.05 -19.71
C SER A 120 -7.22 6.67 -19.47
N PRO A 121 -8.08 6.15 -20.35
CA PRO A 121 -8.59 4.78 -20.28
C PRO A 121 -7.46 3.74 -20.33
N ILE A 122 -7.51 2.78 -19.43
CA ILE A 122 -6.58 1.65 -19.32
C ILE A 122 -7.41 0.37 -19.18
N CYS A 123 -7.05 -0.68 -19.90
CA CYS A 123 -7.75 -1.95 -19.84
C CYS A 123 -7.04 -2.93 -18.89
N CYS A 124 -7.71 -3.28 -17.80
CA CYS A 124 -7.19 -4.21 -16.77
C CYS A 124 -8.03 -5.49 -16.75
N HIS A 125 -7.42 -6.63 -16.39
CA HIS A 125 -8.13 -7.89 -16.24
C HIS A 125 -9.33 -7.73 -15.30
N THR A 126 -10.53 -8.07 -15.80
CA THR A 126 -11.77 -7.88 -15.04
C THR A 126 -11.79 -8.64 -13.73
N GLU A 127 -11.43 -9.92 -13.74
CA GLU A 127 -11.44 -10.79 -12.54
C GLU A 127 -10.50 -10.26 -11.45
N ASN A 128 -9.29 -9.85 -11.83
CA ASN A 128 -8.33 -9.28 -10.89
C ASN A 128 -8.84 -7.96 -10.28
N GLN A 129 -9.40 -7.10 -11.12
CA GLN A 129 -9.91 -5.81 -10.67
C GLN A 129 -11.13 -5.97 -9.76
N GLU A 130 -12.02 -6.91 -10.06
CA GLU A 130 -13.16 -7.24 -9.22
C GLU A 130 -12.72 -7.84 -7.88
N ALA A 131 -11.73 -8.75 -7.88
CA ALA A 131 -11.16 -9.32 -6.66
C ALA A 131 -10.54 -8.24 -5.76
N PHE A 132 -9.78 -7.33 -6.34
CA PHE A 132 -9.21 -6.18 -5.61
C PHE A 132 -10.31 -5.24 -5.09
N ASN A 133 -11.30 -4.89 -5.90
CA ASN A 133 -12.39 -4.01 -5.50
C ASN A 133 -13.22 -4.59 -4.34
N ALA A 134 -13.43 -5.90 -4.33
CA ALA A 134 -14.10 -6.60 -3.23
C ALA A 134 -13.29 -6.50 -1.93
N ALA A 135 -11.95 -6.61 -2.01
CA ALA A 135 -11.07 -6.45 -0.85
C ALA A 135 -11.04 -4.99 -0.36
N GLU A 136 -10.99 -4.01 -1.27
CA GLU A 136 -10.92 -2.58 -0.95
C GLU A 136 -12.25 -1.99 -0.45
N SER A 137 -13.38 -2.67 -0.69
CA SER A 137 -14.71 -2.20 -0.25
C SER A 137 -14.78 -1.95 1.25
N ASP A 138 -15.50 -0.91 1.66
CA ASP A 138 -15.83 -0.59 3.07
C ASP A 138 -16.81 -1.60 3.70
N LYS A 139 -17.35 -2.52 2.90
CA LYS A 139 -18.27 -3.57 3.31
C LYS A 139 -17.70 -4.96 3.08
N CYS A 140 -18.10 -5.84 3.95
CA CYS A 140 -17.85 -7.27 3.86
C CYS A 140 -18.95 -7.98 3.06
N PRO A 141 -18.76 -9.25 2.64
CA PRO A 141 -19.76 -9.98 1.88
C PRO A 141 -21.12 -10.13 2.58
N ASP A 142 -21.13 -10.11 3.93
CA ASP A 142 -22.36 -10.17 4.74
C ASP A 142 -22.97 -8.79 5.00
N GLY A 143 -22.42 -7.72 4.40
CA GLY A 143 -22.86 -6.33 4.57
C GLY A 143 -22.32 -5.63 5.82
N SER A 144 -21.59 -6.33 6.69
CA SER A 144 -20.93 -5.71 7.84
C SER A 144 -19.79 -4.79 7.41
N LYS A 145 -19.31 -3.93 8.32
CA LYS A 145 -18.20 -3.01 8.04
C LYS A 145 -16.89 -3.77 7.92
N ALA A 146 -16.06 -3.33 6.98
CA ALA A 146 -14.68 -3.77 6.87
C ALA A 146 -13.78 -2.92 7.78
N ASP A 147 -12.70 -3.53 8.29
CA ASP A 147 -11.61 -2.83 8.94
C ASP A 147 -10.84 -1.98 7.93
N GLY A 148 -10.40 -0.80 8.37
CA GLY A 148 -9.65 0.10 7.51
C GLY A 148 -9.50 1.50 8.12
N VAL A 149 -8.92 2.38 7.34
CA VAL A 149 -8.64 3.77 7.74
C VAL A 149 -9.40 4.73 6.83
N MET A 150 -10.06 5.72 7.40
CA MET A 150 -10.64 6.85 6.67
C MET A 150 -9.58 7.94 6.50
N THR A 151 -9.18 8.18 5.26
CA THR A 151 -8.34 9.32 4.87
C THR A 151 -9.20 10.34 4.13
N PHE A 152 -8.93 10.65 2.87
CA PHE A 152 -9.87 11.34 1.97
C PHE A 152 -11.01 10.42 1.52
N TYR A 153 -10.76 9.12 1.51
CA TYR A 153 -11.70 8.04 1.24
C TYR A 153 -11.33 6.84 2.12
N PHE A 154 -12.23 5.87 2.20
CA PHE A 154 -11.99 4.65 2.96
C PHE A 154 -10.91 3.79 2.30
N ARG A 155 -9.99 3.28 3.12
CA ARG A 155 -8.89 2.39 2.74
C ARG A 155 -8.99 1.13 3.59
N ALA A 156 -9.39 0.01 2.97
CA ALA A 156 -9.52 -1.25 3.70
C ALA A 156 -8.15 -1.80 4.15
N THR A 157 -8.13 -2.45 5.31
CA THR A 157 -7.04 -3.33 5.74
C THR A 157 -7.36 -4.74 5.26
N PHE A 158 -6.58 -5.27 4.33
CA PHE A 158 -6.75 -6.61 3.80
C PHE A 158 -5.42 -7.32 3.54
N ALA A 159 -5.47 -8.64 3.47
CA ALA A 159 -4.33 -9.52 3.31
C ALA A 159 -4.68 -10.66 2.36
N HIS A 160 -3.71 -11.53 2.00
CA HIS A 160 -4.00 -12.75 1.24
C HIS A 160 -4.84 -13.75 2.03
N SER A 161 -4.65 -13.79 3.33
CA SER A 161 -5.36 -14.76 4.18
C SER A 161 -5.66 -14.23 5.57
N CYS A 162 -6.58 -14.89 6.26
CA CYS A 162 -6.89 -14.59 7.65
C CYS A 162 -5.72 -14.82 8.62
N GLN A 163 -4.71 -15.59 8.24
CA GLN A 163 -3.52 -15.82 9.07
C GLN A 163 -2.68 -14.55 9.21
N ASP A 164 -2.76 -13.68 8.22
CA ASP A 164 -2.02 -12.41 8.13
C ASP A 164 -2.71 -11.24 8.83
N LEU A 165 -3.93 -11.42 9.33
CA LEU A 165 -4.74 -10.34 9.92
C LEU A 165 -4.89 -10.47 11.43
N SER A 166 -4.81 -9.31 12.10
CA SER A 166 -5.10 -9.17 13.53
C SER A 166 -6.42 -8.43 13.71
N CYS A 167 -7.54 -9.16 13.66
CA CYS A 167 -8.86 -8.58 13.80
C CYS A 167 -9.15 -8.12 15.24
N GLY A 168 -9.88 -7.02 15.38
CA GLY A 168 -10.35 -6.50 16.66
C GLY A 168 -11.30 -7.47 17.37
N ALA A 169 -11.54 -7.26 18.67
CA ALA A 169 -12.33 -8.17 19.52
C ALA A 169 -13.78 -8.40 19.05
N LYS A 170 -14.36 -7.42 18.33
CA LYS A 170 -15.72 -7.53 17.78
C LYS A 170 -15.76 -7.86 16.30
N GLN A 171 -14.60 -8.14 15.72
CA GLN A 171 -14.44 -8.46 14.32
C GLN A 171 -14.09 -9.93 14.13
N LYS A 172 -14.47 -10.48 13.01
CA LYS A 172 -14.01 -11.79 12.53
C LYS A 172 -13.29 -11.62 11.20
N CYS A 173 -12.31 -12.45 10.95
CA CYS A 173 -11.71 -12.50 9.63
C CYS A 173 -12.61 -13.26 8.66
N VAL A 174 -12.79 -12.68 7.46
CA VAL A 174 -13.56 -13.25 6.36
C VAL A 174 -12.69 -13.30 5.11
N GLN A 175 -12.57 -14.48 4.49
CA GLN A 175 -12.01 -14.61 3.15
C GLN A 175 -13.06 -14.09 2.15
N VAL A 176 -12.78 -12.94 1.51
CA VAL A 176 -13.76 -12.29 0.63
C VAL A 176 -13.78 -12.85 -0.79
N ASN A 177 -12.64 -13.40 -1.22
CA ASN A 177 -12.46 -14.16 -2.45
C ASN A 177 -11.24 -15.08 -2.30
N GLU A 178 -10.85 -15.80 -3.35
CA GLU A 178 -9.71 -16.71 -3.33
C GLU A 178 -8.36 -16.03 -3.06
N HIS A 179 -8.26 -14.71 -3.26
CA HIS A 179 -7.02 -13.93 -3.15
C HIS A 179 -6.92 -13.11 -1.88
N PHE A 180 -8.04 -12.69 -1.28
CA PHE A 180 -8.03 -11.70 -0.22
C PHE A 180 -8.97 -12.01 0.94
N ALA A 181 -8.50 -11.66 2.14
CA ALA A 181 -9.23 -11.68 3.39
C ALA A 181 -9.22 -10.30 4.06
N LYS A 182 -10.23 -9.99 4.86
CA LYS A 182 -10.29 -8.80 5.69
C LYS A 182 -11.03 -9.03 7.00
N CYS A 183 -10.81 -8.14 7.98
CA CYS A 183 -11.55 -8.15 9.23
C CYS A 183 -12.91 -7.47 9.05
N CYS A 184 -13.97 -8.11 9.54
CA CYS A 184 -15.37 -7.74 9.35
C CYS A 184 -16.09 -7.66 10.67
N GLY A 185 -16.92 -6.64 10.87
CA GLY A 185 -17.71 -6.43 12.06
C GLY A 185 -17.64 -4.99 12.57
N ASP A 186 -18.21 -4.75 13.73
CA ASP A 186 -18.16 -3.42 14.35
C ASP A 186 -16.77 -3.16 14.95
N LEU A 187 -16.29 -1.92 14.79
CA LEU A 187 -15.03 -1.43 15.36
C LEU A 187 -15.14 -1.18 16.87
#